data_5a9b9d1ac0f635cb94a8ca34b7ab806e
#
_entry.id   5a9b9d1ac0f635cb94a8ca34b7ab806e
#
_cell.length_a   1.000
_cell.length_b   1.000
_cell.length_c   1.000
_cell.angle_alpha   90.00
_cell.angle_beta   90.00
_cell.angle_gamma   90.00
#
_symmetry.space_group_name_H-M   'P 1'
#
loop_
_entity.id
_entity.type
_entity.pdbx_description
1 polymer ?
#
loop_
_entity_poly.entity_id
_entity_poly.type
_entity_poly.pdbx_seq_one_letter_code
_entity_poly.pdbx_strand_id
1 'polypeptide(L)'
;MTDFDNVETLQLVTHGLQRFVYYEVNPMTRARQFFSAVGWIVVVYVMAGLAAFGSADAPQIYAEFTLADWAPPATVFGPVWTLLYTMMAFSAWLIWRDHGFAIAQNWFLLFFVQLVTNVFWSWFFFAWLSGFYAFVNILTLVVLLSVTIWLAWRYNRIASILLVPYFIWVLFATALNFSVWQLNPAILG
;
A
#
# COMPACT_ATOMS: atom_id res chain seq x y z
N MET A 1 1.34 47.95 16.80
CA MET A 1 2.16 46.79 16.35
C MET A 1 1.26 45.54 16.27
N THR A 2 0.07 45.65 15.66
CA THR A 2 -1.00 44.59 15.69
C THR A 2 -1.79 44.50 14.39
N ASP A 3 -1.36 45.14 13.29
CA ASP A 3 -2.15 45.13 12.05
C ASP A 3 -1.59 44.27 10.92
N PHE A 4 -0.30 43.89 11.00
CA PHE A 4 0.34 43.08 9.94
C PHE A 4 -0.02 41.57 10.01
N ASP A 5 -0.22 41.04 11.21
CA ASP A 5 -0.55 39.59 11.41
C ASP A 5 -1.98 39.31 10.90
N ASN A 6 -2.89 40.28 10.94
CA ASN A 6 -4.26 40.09 10.45
C ASN A 6 -4.35 40.02 8.92
N VAL A 7 -3.51 40.76 8.21
CA VAL A 7 -3.53 40.78 6.73
C VAL A 7 -2.98 39.48 6.16
N GLU A 8 -1.91 38.98 6.76
CA GLU A 8 -1.29 37.69 6.32
C GLU A 8 -2.22 36.51 6.62
N THR A 9 -2.84 36.50 7.80
CA THR A 9 -3.83 35.49 8.18
C THR A 9 -5.08 35.55 7.28
N LEU A 10 -5.58 36.72 6.92
CA LEU A 10 -6.71 36.90 6.00
C LEU A 10 -6.34 36.43 4.57
N GLN A 11 -5.10 36.68 4.12
CA GLN A 11 -4.64 36.21 2.82
C GLN A 11 -4.54 34.67 2.76
N LEU A 12 -4.05 34.03 3.80
CA LEU A 12 -3.97 32.56 3.89
C LEU A 12 -5.36 31.92 3.90
N VAL A 13 -6.31 32.50 4.64
CA VAL A 13 -7.70 32.03 4.68
C VAL A 13 -8.40 32.24 3.33
N THR A 14 -8.22 33.41 2.68
CA THR A 14 -8.80 33.65 1.35
C THR A 14 -8.19 32.76 0.26
N HIS A 15 -6.88 32.47 0.30
CA HIS A 15 -6.25 31.52 -0.60
C HIS A 15 -6.73 30.08 -0.36
N GLY A 16 -6.95 29.70 0.89
CA GLY A 16 -7.54 28.40 1.26
C GLY A 16 -8.98 28.26 0.76
N LEU A 17 -9.81 29.28 0.97
CA LEU A 17 -11.19 29.30 0.49
C LEU A 17 -11.28 29.36 -1.04
N GLN A 18 -10.42 30.11 -1.73
CA GLN A 18 -10.37 30.13 -3.20
C GLN A 18 -9.96 28.77 -3.78
N ARG A 19 -9.01 28.06 -3.17
CA ARG A 19 -8.68 26.69 -3.55
C ARG A 19 -9.85 25.75 -3.33
N PHE A 20 -10.52 25.84 -2.18
CA PHE A 20 -11.67 24.99 -1.86
C PHE A 20 -12.82 25.22 -2.84
N VAL A 21 -13.17 26.48 -3.11
CA VAL A 21 -14.19 26.87 -4.10
C VAL A 21 -13.77 26.47 -5.52
N TYR A 22 -12.48 26.58 -5.86
CA TYR A 22 -11.99 26.16 -7.18
C TYR A 22 -12.17 24.65 -7.41
N TYR A 23 -11.95 23.81 -6.40
CA TYR A 23 -12.18 22.37 -6.50
C TYR A 23 -13.65 21.98 -6.58
N GLU A 24 -14.54 22.72 -5.88
CA GLU A 24 -15.99 22.49 -5.97
C GLU A 24 -16.59 22.98 -7.31
N VAL A 25 -16.05 24.07 -7.88
CA VAL A 25 -16.61 24.72 -9.09
C VAL A 25 -16.05 24.10 -10.38
N ASN A 26 -14.87 23.46 -10.35
CA ASN A 26 -14.28 22.81 -11.52
C ASN A 26 -14.02 21.32 -11.26
N PRO A 27 -15.03 20.47 -11.43
CA PRO A 27 -14.80 19.02 -11.34
C PRO A 27 -13.76 18.59 -12.38
N MET A 28 -12.83 17.72 -11.98
CA MET A 28 -11.79 17.21 -12.88
C MET A 28 -12.42 16.67 -14.15
N THR A 29 -11.91 17.06 -15.31
CA THR A 29 -12.34 16.54 -16.60
C THR A 29 -12.19 15.03 -16.63
N ARG A 30 -13.05 14.32 -17.39
CA ARG A 30 -12.98 12.85 -17.52
C ARG A 30 -11.59 12.38 -17.99
N ALA A 31 -10.96 13.12 -18.91
CA ALA A 31 -9.61 12.84 -19.37
C ALA A 31 -8.58 12.91 -18.23
N ARG A 32 -8.63 13.95 -17.39
CA ARG A 32 -7.73 14.12 -16.23
C ARG A 32 -7.94 13.01 -15.19
N GLN A 33 -9.18 12.60 -14.94
CA GLN A 33 -9.47 11.48 -14.05
C GLN A 33 -8.88 10.16 -14.59
N PHE A 34 -9.03 9.90 -15.89
CA PHE A 34 -8.48 8.71 -16.54
C PHE A 34 -6.94 8.68 -16.45
N PHE A 35 -6.26 9.74 -16.89
CA PHE A 35 -4.80 9.79 -16.86
C PHE A 35 -4.22 9.71 -15.44
N SER A 36 -4.90 10.28 -14.47
CA SER A 36 -4.47 10.17 -13.07
C SER A 36 -4.67 8.75 -12.50
N ALA A 37 -5.75 8.07 -12.85
CA ALA A 37 -5.96 6.67 -12.48
C ALA A 37 -4.86 5.77 -13.08
N VAL A 38 -4.55 5.96 -14.37
CA VAL A 38 -3.43 5.26 -15.03
C VAL A 38 -2.11 5.57 -14.34
N GLY A 39 -1.84 6.82 -13.97
CA GLY A 39 -0.65 7.20 -13.23
C GLY A 39 -0.51 6.45 -11.90
N TRP A 40 -1.59 6.32 -11.13
CA TRP A 40 -1.59 5.57 -9.88
C TRP A 40 -1.38 4.07 -10.10
N ILE A 41 -1.98 3.49 -11.15
CA ILE A 41 -1.73 2.10 -11.55
C ILE A 41 -0.24 1.92 -11.84
N VAL A 42 0.37 2.79 -12.65
CA VAL A 42 1.80 2.71 -12.98
C VAL A 42 2.66 2.77 -11.72
N VAL A 43 2.42 3.74 -10.82
CA VAL A 43 3.19 3.88 -9.56
C VAL A 43 3.13 2.61 -8.73
N VAL A 44 1.93 2.07 -8.51
CA VAL A 44 1.75 0.87 -7.67
C VAL A 44 2.33 -0.37 -8.34
N TYR A 45 2.21 -0.50 -9.66
CA TYR A 45 2.79 -1.65 -10.40
C TYR A 45 4.31 -1.57 -10.54
N VAL A 46 4.92 -0.39 -10.48
CA VAL A 46 6.39 -0.28 -10.33
C VAL A 46 6.81 -0.91 -9.00
N MET A 47 6.11 -0.64 -7.91
CA MET A 47 6.40 -1.27 -6.62
C MET A 47 6.15 -2.79 -6.64
N ALA A 48 5.07 -3.23 -7.32
CA ALA A 48 4.82 -4.65 -7.55
C ALA A 48 5.96 -5.32 -8.33
N GLY A 49 6.50 -4.66 -9.36
CA GLY A 49 7.64 -5.13 -10.12
C GLY A 49 8.91 -5.27 -9.27
N LEU A 50 9.18 -4.31 -8.38
CA LEU A 50 10.30 -4.40 -7.43
C LEU A 50 10.13 -5.58 -6.45
N ALA A 51 8.91 -5.84 -5.98
CA ALA A 51 8.61 -7.01 -5.16
C ALA A 51 8.77 -8.32 -5.94
N ALA A 52 8.27 -8.36 -7.18
CA ALA A 52 8.39 -9.52 -8.07
C ALA A 52 9.86 -9.82 -8.42
N PHE A 53 10.70 -8.80 -8.56
CA PHE A 53 12.14 -9.01 -8.76
C PHE A 53 12.80 -9.69 -7.56
N GLY A 54 12.44 -9.32 -6.33
CA GLY A 54 12.91 -9.99 -5.10
C GLY A 54 12.34 -11.39 -4.90
N SER A 55 11.30 -11.77 -5.63
CA SER A 55 10.64 -13.09 -5.60
C SER A 55 10.67 -13.81 -6.96
N ALA A 56 11.66 -13.50 -7.81
CA ALA A 56 11.76 -14.09 -9.15
C ALA A 56 11.83 -15.63 -9.11
N ASP A 57 12.55 -16.18 -8.16
CA ASP A 57 12.73 -17.63 -7.97
C ASP A 57 11.72 -18.21 -6.95
N ALA A 58 10.70 -17.44 -6.56
CA ALA A 58 9.73 -17.88 -5.55
C ALA A 58 9.03 -19.21 -5.86
N PRO A 59 8.63 -19.55 -7.11
CA PRO A 59 8.03 -20.84 -7.41
C PRO A 59 8.96 -22.02 -7.11
N GLN A 60 10.24 -21.89 -7.43
CA GLN A 60 11.26 -22.92 -7.18
C GLN A 60 11.54 -23.04 -5.69
N ILE A 61 11.80 -21.92 -5.02
CA ILE A 61 12.07 -21.86 -3.57
C ILE A 61 10.87 -22.40 -2.76
N TYR A 62 9.64 -22.02 -3.15
CA TYR A 62 8.43 -22.48 -2.47
C TYR A 62 8.22 -23.99 -2.61
N ALA A 63 8.65 -24.59 -3.72
CA ALA A 63 8.58 -26.03 -3.95
C ALA A 63 9.59 -26.81 -3.10
N GLU A 64 10.67 -26.18 -2.62
CA GLU A 64 11.67 -26.79 -1.75
C GLU A 64 11.28 -26.75 -0.26
N PHE A 65 10.30 -25.92 0.10
CA PHE A 65 9.86 -25.81 1.49
C PHE A 65 9.00 -26.99 1.94
N THR A 66 9.19 -27.38 3.18
CA THR A 66 8.20 -28.16 3.91
C THR A 66 7.03 -27.25 4.24
N LEU A 67 5.86 -27.54 3.70
CA LEU A 67 4.67 -26.71 3.84
C LEU A 67 3.67 -27.34 4.82
N ALA A 68 2.90 -26.52 5.50
CA ALA A 68 1.74 -26.96 6.26
C ALA A 68 0.61 -27.43 5.32
N ASP A 69 -0.26 -28.34 5.77
CA ASP A 69 -1.37 -28.91 4.96
C ASP A 69 -2.35 -27.86 4.42
N TRP A 70 -2.44 -26.70 5.06
CA TRP A 70 -3.31 -25.59 4.66
C TRP A 70 -2.62 -24.58 3.74
N ALA A 71 -1.34 -24.74 3.43
CA ALA A 71 -0.62 -23.82 2.55
C ALA A 71 -1.17 -23.90 1.12
N PRO A 72 -1.42 -22.75 0.45
CA PRO A 72 -1.95 -22.76 -0.88
C PRO A 72 -0.87 -23.16 -1.91
N PRO A 73 -1.26 -23.67 -3.08
CA PRO A 73 -0.30 -23.89 -4.16
C PRO A 73 0.28 -22.55 -4.66
N ALA A 74 1.54 -22.58 -5.12
CA ALA A 74 2.25 -21.38 -5.58
C ALA A 74 1.49 -20.57 -6.66
N THR A 75 0.67 -21.22 -7.46
CA THR A 75 -0.10 -20.61 -8.55
C THR A 75 -1.15 -19.60 -8.08
N VAL A 76 -1.53 -19.61 -6.80
CA VAL A 76 -2.52 -18.69 -6.21
C VAL A 76 -1.93 -17.30 -6.01
N PHE A 77 -0.62 -17.18 -5.71
CA PHE A 77 -0.03 -15.90 -5.33
C PHE A 77 -0.08 -14.85 -6.43
N GLY A 78 0.25 -15.20 -7.68
CA GLY A 78 0.28 -14.26 -8.80
C GLY A 78 -1.06 -13.54 -9.03
N PRO A 79 -2.16 -14.27 -9.26
CA PRO A 79 -3.48 -13.67 -9.45
C PRO A 79 -3.94 -12.82 -8.26
N VAL A 80 -3.72 -13.30 -7.03
CA VAL A 80 -4.12 -12.57 -5.82
C VAL A 80 -3.35 -11.25 -5.71
N TRP A 81 -2.02 -11.25 -5.83
CA TRP A 81 -1.24 -10.02 -5.76
C TRP A 81 -1.60 -9.04 -6.87
N THR A 82 -1.88 -9.51 -8.09
CA THR A 82 -2.33 -8.66 -9.19
C THR A 82 -3.62 -7.93 -8.82
N LEU A 83 -4.60 -8.63 -8.27
CA LEU A 83 -5.85 -8.03 -7.81
C LEU A 83 -5.60 -7.02 -6.68
N LEU A 84 -4.79 -7.38 -5.69
CA LEU A 84 -4.52 -6.53 -4.52
C LEU A 84 -3.80 -5.23 -4.92
N TYR A 85 -2.77 -5.29 -5.76
CA TYR A 85 -2.09 -4.10 -6.26
C TYR A 85 -3.04 -3.20 -7.08
N THR A 86 -3.93 -3.79 -7.87
CA THR A 86 -4.97 -3.03 -8.58
C THR A 86 -5.88 -2.29 -7.59
N MET A 87 -6.36 -2.97 -6.54
CA MET A 87 -7.22 -2.36 -5.51
C MET A 87 -6.48 -1.25 -4.73
N MET A 88 -5.20 -1.44 -4.41
CA MET A 88 -4.35 -0.40 -3.80
C MET A 88 -4.21 0.82 -4.70
N ALA A 89 -4.01 0.64 -6.02
CA ALA A 89 -3.91 1.74 -6.97
C ALA A 89 -5.21 2.56 -7.03
N PHE A 90 -6.36 1.88 -7.08
CA PHE A 90 -7.67 2.56 -7.05
C PHE A 90 -7.94 3.25 -5.72
N SER A 91 -7.55 2.66 -4.59
CA SER A 91 -7.65 3.31 -3.28
C SER A 91 -6.86 4.62 -3.24
N ALA A 92 -5.61 4.60 -3.70
CA ALA A 92 -4.76 5.77 -3.75
C ALA A 92 -5.31 6.84 -4.71
N TRP A 93 -5.80 6.42 -5.89
CA TRP A 93 -6.43 7.33 -6.84
C TRP A 93 -7.67 8.02 -6.27
N LEU A 94 -8.56 7.29 -5.57
CA LEU A 94 -9.77 7.86 -4.97
C LEU A 94 -9.43 8.95 -3.95
N ILE A 95 -8.49 8.71 -3.03
CA ILE A 95 -8.09 9.70 -2.04
C ILE A 95 -7.41 10.89 -2.70
N TRP A 96 -6.54 10.64 -3.70
CA TRP A 96 -5.89 11.71 -4.43
C TRP A 96 -6.89 12.57 -5.23
N ARG A 97 -7.87 11.93 -5.88
CA ARG A 97 -8.91 12.60 -6.65
C ARG A 97 -9.74 13.54 -5.78
N ASP A 98 -10.10 13.09 -4.58
CA ASP A 98 -11.03 13.79 -3.71
C ASP A 98 -10.32 14.86 -2.85
N HIS A 99 -9.05 14.67 -2.49
CA HIS A 99 -8.35 15.52 -1.52
C HIS A 99 -6.99 16.06 -2.00
N GLY A 100 -6.36 15.43 -3.00
CA GLY A 100 -5.01 15.77 -3.44
C GLY A 100 -3.92 15.42 -2.41
N PHE A 101 -2.65 15.65 -2.77
CA PHE A 101 -1.52 15.35 -1.88
C PHE A 101 -1.45 16.26 -0.67
N ALA A 102 -1.76 17.55 -0.82
CA ALA A 102 -1.60 18.54 0.25
C ALA A 102 -2.51 18.27 1.45
N ILE A 103 -3.76 17.84 1.22
CA ILE A 103 -4.72 17.55 2.28
C ILE A 103 -4.50 16.15 2.87
N ALA A 104 -4.18 15.17 2.04
CA ALA A 104 -4.03 13.77 2.44
C ALA A 104 -2.56 13.33 2.60
N GLN A 105 -1.62 14.27 2.83
CA GLN A 105 -0.18 13.99 2.86
C GLN A 105 0.20 12.88 3.85
N ASN A 106 -0.38 12.86 5.05
CA ASN A 106 -0.07 11.86 6.07
C ASN A 106 -0.53 10.46 5.64
N TRP A 107 -1.66 10.38 4.95
CA TRP A 107 -2.13 9.13 4.39
C TRP A 107 -1.21 8.63 3.27
N PHE A 108 -0.79 9.51 2.36
CA PHE A 108 0.13 9.14 1.28
C PHE A 108 1.49 8.70 1.81
N LEU A 109 2.01 9.36 2.84
CA LEU A 109 3.25 8.93 3.49
C LEU A 109 3.12 7.49 3.99
N LEU A 110 2.07 7.16 4.76
CA LEU A 110 1.83 5.80 5.25
C LEU A 110 1.60 4.81 4.10
N PHE A 111 0.87 5.22 3.07
CA PHE A 111 0.64 4.40 1.90
C PHE A 111 1.93 4.02 1.18
N PHE A 112 2.86 4.94 1.00
CA PHE A 112 4.15 4.63 0.39
C PHE A 112 5.06 3.84 1.33
N VAL A 113 5.09 4.15 2.62
CA VAL A 113 5.88 3.38 3.59
C VAL A 113 5.43 1.92 3.62
N GLN A 114 4.12 1.64 3.64
CA GLN A 114 3.64 0.27 3.62
C GLN A 114 3.93 -0.45 2.29
N LEU A 115 3.89 0.25 1.13
CA LEU A 115 4.29 -0.32 -0.16
C LEU A 115 5.77 -0.72 -0.18
N VAL A 116 6.65 0.15 0.34
CA VAL A 116 8.09 -0.14 0.47
C VAL A 116 8.31 -1.33 1.41
N THR A 117 7.62 -1.35 2.56
CA THR A 117 7.69 -2.47 3.50
C THR A 117 7.23 -3.78 2.85
N ASN A 118 6.18 -3.74 2.02
CA ASN A 118 5.71 -4.90 1.26
C ASN A 118 6.75 -5.41 0.26
N VAL A 119 7.43 -4.50 -0.45
CA VAL A 119 8.56 -4.87 -1.35
C VAL A 119 9.64 -5.60 -0.56
N PHE A 120 10.09 -5.04 0.56
CA PHE A 120 11.13 -5.67 1.38
C PHE A 120 10.75 -7.03 1.94
N TRP A 121 9.45 -7.30 2.20
CA TRP A 121 9.02 -8.62 2.60
C TRP A 121 9.37 -9.69 1.56
N SER A 122 9.15 -9.45 0.28
CA SER A 122 9.52 -10.37 -0.81
C SER A 122 11.03 -10.64 -0.83
N TRP A 123 11.82 -9.58 -0.63
CA TRP A 123 13.29 -9.69 -0.59
C TRP A 123 13.78 -10.47 0.63
N PHE A 124 13.28 -10.19 1.82
CA PHE A 124 13.66 -10.92 3.03
C PHE A 124 13.30 -12.39 2.94
N PHE A 125 12.10 -12.69 2.42
CA PHE A 125 11.58 -14.05 2.43
C PHE A 125 12.18 -14.94 1.31
N PHE A 126 12.23 -14.44 0.08
CA PHE A 126 12.64 -15.21 -1.10
C PHE A 126 14.09 -14.93 -1.53
N ALA A 127 14.53 -13.67 -1.62
CA ALA A 127 15.87 -13.38 -2.11
C ALA A 127 16.95 -13.63 -1.04
N TRP A 128 16.68 -13.25 0.21
CA TRP A 128 17.66 -13.38 1.31
C TRP A 128 17.40 -14.57 2.22
N LEU A 129 16.34 -15.32 2.00
CA LEU A 129 15.97 -16.54 2.73
C LEU A 129 16.03 -16.36 4.25
N SER A 130 15.57 -15.21 4.74
CA SER A 130 15.64 -14.87 6.16
C SER A 130 14.24 -14.82 6.78
N GLY A 131 13.84 -15.94 7.39
CA GLY A 131 12.51 -16.13 7.97
C GLY A 131 12.20 -15.14 9.10
N PHE A 132 13.18 -14.89 9.98
CA PHE A 132 13.03 -13.95 11.10
C PHE A 132 12.79 -12.52 10.62
N TYR A 133 13.65 -11.99 9.73
CA TYR A 133 13.48 -10.61 9.24
C TYR A 133 12.23 -10.46 8.37
N ALA A 134 11.89 -11.47 7.57
CA ALA A 134 10.61 -11.49 6.84
C ALA A 134 9.41 -11.45 7.79
N PHE A 135 9.46 -12.19 8.90
CA PHE A 135 8.39 -12.21 9.89
C PHE A 135 8.24 -10.88 10.63
N VAL A 136 9.35 -10.27 11.07
CA VAL A 136 9.32 -8.93 11.69
C VAL A 136 8.81 -7.87 10.71
N ASN A 137 9.23 -7.95 9.45
CA ASN A 137 8.80 -7.04 8.40
C ASN A 137 7.30 -7.15 8.12
N ILE A 138 6.75 -8.38 7.99
CA ILE A 138 5.31 -8.54 7.72
C ILE A 138 4.45 -8.12 8.92
N LEU A 139 4.91 -8.30 10.16
CA LEU A 139 4.22 -7.74 11.34
C LEU A 139 4.21 -6.22 11.31
N THR A 140 5.32 -5.59 10.91
CA THR A 140 5.38 -4.14 10.69
C THR A 140 4.40 -3.71 9.61
N LEU A 141 4.29 -4.47 8.52
CA LEU A 141 3.33 -4.23 7.46
C LEU A 141 1.87 -4.31 7.95
N VAL A 142 1.53 -5.28 8.80
CA VAL A 142 0.19 -5.39 9.42
C VAL A 142 -0.16 -4.12 10.18
N VAL A 143 0.76 -3.59 10.99
CA VAL A 143 0.55 -2.36 11.77
C VAL A 143 0.38 -1.16 10.84
N LEU A 144 1.29 -0.97 9.89
CA LEU A 144 1.23 0.14 8.93
C LEU A 144 -0.07 0.12 8.11
N LEU A 145 -0.48 -1.05 7.66
CA LEU A 145 -1.68 -1.22 6.86
C LEU A 145 -2.95 -0.97 7.68
N SER A 146 -2.99 -1.40 8.95
CA SER A 146 -4.07 -1.09 9.88
C SER A 146 -4.28 0.41 10.04
N VAL A 147 -3.18 1.16 10.26
CA VAL A 147 -3.23 2.63 10.39
C VAL A 147 -3.60 3.28 9.05
N THR A 148 -3.09 2.77 7.93
CA THR A 148 -3.41 3.27 6.59
C THR A 148 -4.90 3.12 6.28
N ILE A 149 -5.52 1.98 6.59
CA ILE A 149 -6.95 1.73 6.42
C ILE A 149 -7.79 2.63 7.33
N TRP A 150 -7.41 2.72 8.61
CA TRP A 150 -8.10 3.58 9.56
C TRP A 150 -8.09 5.05 9.13
N LEU A 151 -6.95 5.53 8.63
CA LEU A 151 -6.82 6.90 8.15
C LEU A 151 -7.56 7.10 6.81
N ALA A 152 -7.53 6.11 5.89
CA ALA A 152 -8.29 6.13 4.65
C ALA A 152 -9.79 6.31 4.88
N TRP A 153 -10.34 5.68 5.93
CA TRP A 153 -11.76 5.80 6.30
C TRP A 153 -12.21 7.23 6.54
N ARG A 154 -11.30 8.09 6.99
CA ARG A 154 -11.57 9.52 7.24
C ARG A 154 -11.60 10.34 5.96
N TYR A 155 -10.89 9.90 4.91
CA TYR A 155 -10.84 10.58 3.62
C TYR A 155 -11.88 10.02 2.64
N ASN A 156 -11.90 8.71 2.45
CA ASN A 156 -12.81 8.06 1.52
C ASN A 156 -13.08 6.60 1.95
N ARG A 157 -14.33 6.31 2.28
CA ARG A 157 -14.74 4.99 2.78
C ARG A 157 -14.53 3.88 1.75
N ILE A 158 -14.74 4.16 0.46
CA ILE A 158 -14.55 3.17 -0.61
C ILE A 158 -13.05 2.85 -0.73
N ALA A 159 -12.19 3.85 -0.67
CA ALA A 159 -10.74 3.66 -0.68
C ALA A 159 -10.28 2.79 0.50
N SER A 160 -10.84 3.00 1.69
CA SER A 160 -10.57 2.17 2.86
C SER A 160 -11.01 0.71 2.65
N ILE A 161 -12.23 0.50 2.14
CA ILE A 161 -12.77 -0.85 1.88
C ILE A 161 -11.92 -1.59 0.84
N LEU A 162 -11.40 -0.90 -0.17
CA LEU A 162 -10.51 -1.48 -1.18
C LEU A 162 -9.19 -2.02 -0.59
N LEU A 163 -8.75 -1.52 0.57
CA LEU A 163 -7.55 -2.01 1.25
C LEU A 163 -7.83 -3.21 2.19
N VAL A 164 -9.09 -3.50 2.53
CA VAL A 164 -9.44 -4.58 3.45
C VAL A 164 -9.05 -5.97 2.92
N PRO A 165 -9.29 -6.34 1.64
CA PRO A 165 -8.83 -7.62 1.11
C PRO A 165 -7.32 -7.79 1.18
N TYR A 166 -6.57 -6.70 0.94
CA TYR A 166 -5.12 -6.71 1.09
C TYR A 166 -4.71 -6.96 2.55
N PHE A 167 -5.36 -6.33 3.51
CA PHE A 167 -5.11 -6.57 4.94
C PHE A 167 -5.36 -8.03 5.33
N ILE A 168 -6.48 -8.60 4.90
CA ILE A 168 -6.81 -10.01 5.16
C ILE A 168 -5.74 -10.94 4.57
N TRP A 169 -5.29 -10.64 3.34
CA TRP A 169 -4.22 -11.40 2.70
C TRP A 169 -2.89 -11.31 3.44
N VAL A 170 -2.53 -10.13 3.95
CA VAL A 170 -1.29 -9.94 4.73
C VAL A 170 -1.36 -10.69 6.06
N LEU A 171 -2.52 -10.72 6.74
CA LEU A 171 -2.71 -11.54 7.95
C LEU A 171 -2.54 -13.03 7.65
N PHE A 172 -3.12 -13.51 6.56
CA PHE A 172 -2.92 -14.89 6.10
C PHE A 172 -1.45 -15.16 5.78
N ALA A 173 -0.79 -14.27 5.03
CA ALA A 173 0.61 -14.37 4.68
C ALA A 173 1.53 -14.33 5.93
N THR A 174 1.14 -13.62 6.99
CA THR A 174 1.85 -13.60 8.27
C THR A 174 1.84 -14.99 8.92
N ALA A 175 0.68 -15.64 8.96
CA ALA A 175 0.57 -17.01 9.48
C ALA A 175 1.35 -18.01 8.62
N LEU A 176 1.29 -17.86 7.29
CA LEU A 176 2.03 -18.70 6.36
C LEU A 176 3.55 -18.51 6.51
N ASN A 177 4.01 -17.25 6.57
CA ASN A 177 5.43 -16.93 6.79
C ASN A 177 5.96 -17.59 8.07
N PHE A 178 5.21 -17.44 9.19
CA PHE A 178 5.59 -18.06 10.45
C PHE A 178 5.69 -19.58 10.34
N SER A 179 4.66 -20.23 9.77
CA SER A 179 4.62 -21.67 9.60
C SER A 179 5.77 -22.20 8.73
N VAL A 180 6.00 -21.56 7.57
CA VAL A 180 7.09 -21.96 6.66
C VAL A 180 8.46 -21.77 7.33
N TRP A 181 8.66 -20.66 8.04
CA TRP A 181 9.91 -20.41 8.76
C TRP A 181 10.17 -21.49 9.83
N GLN A 182 9.16 -21.86 10.64
CA GLN A 182 9.32 -22.86 11.70
C GLN A 182 9.57 -24.28 11.13
N LEU A 183 8.98 -24.60 9.99
CA LEU A 183 9.14 -25.91 9.34
C LEU A 183 10.45 -26.05 8.56
N ASN A 184 11.13 -24.93 8.24
CA ASN A 184 12.34 -24.92 7.41
C ASN A 184 13.51 -24.15 8.07
N PRO A 185 13.91 -24.48 9.31
CA PRO A 185 14.98 -23.74 9.99
C PRO A 185 16.35 -23.86 9.31
N ALA A 186 16.57 -24.91 8.53
CA ALA A 186 17.82 -25.09 7.79
C ALA A 186 17.96 -24.15 6.57
N ILE A 187 16.84 -23.66 6.03
CA ILE A 187 16.80 -22.79 4.84
C ILE A 187 16.59 -21.33 5.25
N LEU A 188 15.70 -21.09 6.20
CA LEU A 188 15.23 -19.74 6.58
C LEU A 188 15.86 -19.21 7.88
N GLY A 189 16.75 -19.94 8.50
CA GLY A 189 17.62 -19.52 9.61
C GLY A 189 16.92 -19.34 10.92
#